data_01e16c8d901ce021d1bb70a67b4fe75c
#
_entry.id   01e16c8d901ce021d1bb70a67b4fe75c
#
_cell.length_a   1.000
_cell.length_b   1.000
_cell.length_c   1.000
_cell.angle_alpha   90.00
_cell.angle_beta   90.00
_cell.angle_gamma   90.00
#
_symmetry.space_group_name_H-M   'P 1'
#
loop_
_entity.id
_entity.type
_entity.pdbx_description
1 polymer ?
#
loop_
_entity_poly.entity_id
_entity_poly.type
_entity_poly.pdbx_seq_one_letter_code
_entity_poly.pdbx_strand_id
1 'polypeptide(L)'
;MAPKMKRVLLTAAAVILCSNAAFAAFFRPDVRPGYGVSRRGWLSDYHAPLKGTNLDAPVYYIEGEKPGAAMVVLGGTHPREIAGHTAALMLVENAKVLEGRLIVIPALNVSGYGIHDQSSNIARFHRVPCRSGHRLLPFGDRRVDRSDQSADPQQYRHQSGAVILGSKGHDGAEARNINRNYPGLPDGTPTQQAAYAVMEMILKEKVVLAIDMHEADTPSWSYSRETGQPYHGGRLAYMLVCNPKDEAMELGAEAVVDVSDRVGIDLKYEPSNKQFRGLSHLEIGDASPCLSFLFETPNPGQDSWREAPDVVTDVRYPLNHRVGLQLEMFCELVDLYNQSHTDHLVMKHVPDYKTLMEDGIGKWLN
;
A
#
# COMPACT_ATOMS: atom_id res chain seq x y z
N MET A 1 -23.35 41.23 -42.76
CA MET A 1 -23.77 40.17 -41.80
C MET A 1 -22.65 39.22 -41.38
N ALA A 2 -21.45 39.69 -41.14
CA ALA A 2 -20.31 38.78 -40.85
C ALA A 2 -19.59 38.95 -39.46
N PRO A 3 -19.85 39.96 -38.61
CA PRO A 3 -19.11 40.02 -37.33
C PRO A 3 -19.76 39.29 -36.15
N LYS A 4 -21.08 38.97 -36.20
CA LYS A 4 -21.77 38.34 -35.05
C LYS A 4 -21.56 36.81 -34.98
N MET A 5 -21.34 36.14 -36.12
CA MET A 5 -21.13 34.69 -36.17
C MET A 5 -19.74 34.25 -35.68
N LYS A 6 -18.71 35.08 -35.90
CA LYS A 6 -17.35 34.78 -35.42
C LYS A 6 -17.22 34.87 -33.90
N ARG A 7 -17.98 35.77 -33.24
CA ARG A 7 -17.98 35.88 -31.77
C ARG A 7 -18.67 34.72 -31.07
N VAL A 8 -19.73 34.19 -31.65
CA VAL A 8 -20.46 33.03 -31.06
C VAL A 8 -19.64 31.73 -31.17
N LEU A 9 -18.91 31.54 -32.28
CA LEU A 9 -18.03 30.38 -32.48
C LEU A 9 -16.79 30.42 -31.55
N LEU A 10 -16.23 31.61 -31.29
CA LEU A 10 -15.12 31.74 -30.34
C LEU A 10 -15.55 31.50 -28.88
N THR A 11 -16.76 31.93 -28.53
CA THR A 11 -17.30 31.71 -27.17
C THR A 11 -17.67 30.24 -26.94
N ALA A 12 -18.20 29.56 -27.94
CA ALA A 12 -18.51 28.13 -27.88
C ALA A 12 -17.22 27.28 -27.80
N ALA A 13 -16.17 27.64 -28.58
CA ALA A 13 -14.88 26.94 -28.50
C ALA A 13 -14.16 27.15 -27.17
N ALA A 14 -14.24 28.36 -26.58
CA ALA A 14 -13.67 28.64 -25.26
C ALA A 14 -14.43 27.90 -24.12
N VAL A 15 -15.74 27.77 -24.23
CA VAL A 15 -16.55 27.01 -23.26
C VAL A 15 -16.28 25.51 -23.36
N ILE A 16 -16.07 24.96 -24.58
CA ILE A 16 -15.75 23.55 -24.77
C ILE A 16 -14.31 23.24 -24.30
N LEU A 17 -13.36 24.16 -24.49
CA LEU A 17 -11.99 24.01 -23.98
C LEU A 17 -11.93 24.13 -22.43
N CYS A 18 -12.73 25.01 -21.82
CA CYS A 18 -12.82 25.10 -20.37
C CYS A 18 -13.56 23.90 -19.73
N SER A 19 -14.53 23.30 -20.42
CA SER A 19 -15.25 22.12 -19.90
C SER A 19 -14.41 20.83 -19.94
N ASN A 20 -13.47 20.71 -20.87
CA ASN A 20 -12.54 19.57 -20.92
C ASN A 20 -11.36 19.69 -19.94
N ALA A 21 -11.02 20.88 -19.46
CA ALA A 21 -10.00 21.06 -18.42
C ALA A 21 -10.52 20.86 -16.99
N ALA A 22 -11.84 20.78 -16.79
CA ALA A 22 -12.46 20.70 -15.47
C ALA A 22 -12.75 19.26 -14.99
N PHE A 23 -12.43 18.21 -15.75
CA PHE A 23 -12.80 16.82 -15.45
C PHE A 23 -11.65 15.85 -15.17
N ALA A 24 -10.44 16.32 -14.98
CA ALA A 24 -9.41 15.52 -14.31
C ALA A 24 -9.47 15.77 -12.79
N ALA A 25 -10.63 15.57 -12.19
CA ALA A 25 -10.69 15.46 -10.73
C ALA A 25 -9.91 14.20 -10.35
N PHE A 26 -8.73 14.39 -9.76
CA PHE A 26 -7.90 13.32 -9.27
C PHE A 26 -8.72 12.44 -8.33
N PHE A 27 -8.77 11.14 -8.59
CA PHE A 27 -9.38 10.21 -7.64
C PHE A 27 -8.55 10.25 -6.35
N ARG A 28 -9.22 10.46 -5.23
CA ARG A 28 -8.59 10.39 -3.90
C ARG A 28 -9.37 9.41 -3.04
N PRO A 29 -8.73 8.39 -2.47
CA PRO A 29 -9.37 7.52 -1.50
C PRO A 29 -9.97 8.32 -0.33
N ASP A 30 -11.12 7.87 0.15
CA ASP A 30 -11.80 8.49 1.30
C ASP A 30 -11.04 8.13 2.58
N VAL A 31 -10.34 9.10 3.14
CA VAL A 31 -9.60 9.00 4.42
C VAL A 31 -10.24 9.97 5.40
N ARG A 32 -10.66 9.48 6.56
CA ARG A 32 -11.35 10.25 7.61
C ARG A 32 -10.53 10.27 8.88
N PRO A 33 -9.54 11.19 9.01
CA PRO A 33 -8.61 11.20 10.14
C PRO A 33 -9.31 11.30 11.48
N GLY A 34 -8.86 10.49 12.44
CA GLY A 34 -9.30 10.56 13.83
C GLY A 34 -8.53 11.62 14.64
N TYR A 35 -8.90 11.73 15.90
CA TYR A 35 -8.32 12.72 16.82
C TYR A 35 -6.83 12.50 17.15
N GLY A 36 -6.29 11.31 16.84
CA GLY A 36 -4.87 11.01 17.03
C GLY A 36 -3.97 11.69 16.01
N VAL A 37 -4.50 12.04 14.83
CA VAL A 37 -3.72 12.67 13.77
C VAL A 37 -3.35 14.10 14.14
N SER A 38 -2.07 14.34 14.34
CA SER A 38 -1.52 15.66 14.71
C SER A 38 -1.19 16.53 13.51
N ARG A 39 -0.82 15.91 12.38
CA ARG A 39 -0.44 16.63 11.16
C ARG A 39 -0.76 15.78 9.93
N ARG A 40 -1.13 16.44 8.85
CA ARG A 40 -1.20 15.88 7.50
C ARG A 40 -0.15 16.56 6.62
N GLY A 41 0.58 15.77 5.86
CA GLY A 41 1.51 16.20 4.83
C GLY A 41 1.27 15.48 3.51
N TRP A 42 2.24 15.58 2.62
CA TRP A 42 2.21 14.98 1.29
C TRP A 42 3.59 14.42 0.94
N LEU A 43 3.67 13.48 0.02
CA LEU A 43 4.96 13.03 -0.48
C LEU A 43 5.74 14.16 -1.16
N SER A 44 5.07 15.17 -1.72
CA SER A 44 5.71 16.37 -2.26
C SER A 44 6.43 17.24 -1.22
N ASP A 45 6.21 17.04 0.07
CA ASP A 45 6.97 17.70 1.14
C ASP A 45 8.43 17.15 1.20
N TYR A 46 8.65 15.97 0.62
CA TYR A 46 9.94 15.28 0.55
C TYR A 46 10.52 15.30 -0.86
N HIS A 47 9.68 15.42 -1.89
CA HIS A 47 10.11 15.55 -3.29
C HIS A 47 9.14 16.46 -4.06
N ALA A 48 9.46 17.73 -4.12
CA ALA A 48 8.61 18.80 -4.66
C ALA A 48 8.02 18.54 -6.08
N PRO A 49 8.70 17.83 -7.01
CA PRO A 49 8.13 17.51 -8.32
C PRO A 49 6.82 16.71 -8.30
N LEU A 50 6.51 16.01 -7.21
CA LEU A 50 5.25 15.27 -7.09
C LEU A 50 4.04 16.18 -6.84
N LYS A 51 4.26 17.44 -6.44
CA LYS A 51 3.18 18.35 -6.05
C LYS A 51 2.15 18.54 -7.14
N GLY A 52 0.89 18.22 -6.80
CA GLY A 52 -0.23 18.35 -7.72
C GLY A 52 -0.34 17.23 -8.76
N THR A 53 0.44 16.18 -8.66
CA THR A 53 0.30 14.96 -9.46
C THR A 53 -0.59 13.91 -8.77
N ASN A 54 -0.97 12.85 -9.50
CA ASN A 54 -1.66 11.69 -8.94
C ASN A 54 -0.74 10.77 -8.12
N LEU A 55 0.56 11.09 -8.02
CA LEU A 55 1.53 10.36 -7.21
C LEU A 55 1.88 11.10 -5.91
N ASP A 56 1.30 12.29 -5.72
CA ASP A 56 1.42 13.03 -4.46
C ASP A 56 0.47 12.44 -3.41
N ALA A 57 0.90 11.37 -2.75
CA ALA A 57 0.11 10.69 -1.73
C ALA A 57 0.07 11.47 -0.42
N PRO A 58 -1.09 11.50 0.29
CA PRO A 58 -1.18 12.12 1.59
C PRO A 58 -0.47 11.27 2.66
N VAL A 59 0.25 11.95 3.55
CA VAL A 59 0.99 11.37 4.67
C VAL A 59 0.35 11.87 5.96
N TYR A 60 0.04 10.95 6.88
CA TYR A 60 -0.57 11.26 8.17
C TYR A 60 0.43 10.98 9.29
N TYR A 61 0.53 11.92 10.23
CA TYR A 61 1.42 11.82 11.37
C TYR A 61 0.59 11.79 12.66
N ILE A 62 0.86 10.79 13.48
CA ILE A 62 0.25 10.59 14.79
C ILE A 62 1.39 10.66 15.80
N GLU A 63 1.51 11.82 16.46
CA GLU A 63 2.63 12.09 17.37
C GLU A 63 2.23 11.87 18.82
N GLY A 64 3.11 11.22 19.56
CA GLY A 64 2.98 11.05 21.01
C GLY A 64 3.33 12.31 21.79
N GLU A 65 2.90 12.33 23.04
CA GLU A 65 3.26 13.41 23.99
C GLU A 65 4.73 13.33 24.39
N LYS A 66 5.33 12.12 24.31
CA LYS A 66 6.73 11.86 24.60
C LYS A 66 7.48 11.56 23.31
N PRO A 67 8.73 12.07 23.18
CA PRO A 67 9.59 11.67 22.07
C PRO A 67 9.93 10.17 22.16
N GLY A 68 10.15 9.53 21.04
CA GLY A 68 10.50 8.11 20.92
C GLY A 68 10.71 7.71 19.46
N ALA A 69 10.54 6.44 19.16
CA ALA A 69 10.74 5.88 17.83
C ALA A 69 9.76 6.43 16.81
N ALA A 70 10.23 6.65 15.57
CA ALA A 70 9.39 6.95 14.42
C ALA A 70 9.25 5.70 13.56
N MET A 71 8.02 5.25 13.33
CA MET A 71 7.72 4.08 12.49
C MET A 71 6.73 4.43 11.37
N VAL A 72 6.79 3.73 10.24
CA VAL A 72 5.93 3.99 9.10
C VAL A 72 5.17 2.76 8.64
N VAL A 73 3.90 2.98 8.30
CA VAL A 73 3.02 2.02 7.63
C VAL A 73 2.72 2.52 6.23
N LEU A 74 3.03 1.71 5.22
CA LEU A 74 2.68 1.93 3.84
C LEU A 74 1.48 1.04 3.49
N GLY A 75 0.35 1.66 3.17
CA GLY A 75 -0.84 0.99 2.68
C GLY A 75 -1.15 1.40 1.26
N GLY A 76 -1.81 0.53 0.49
CA GLY A 76 -2.24 0.85 -0.87
C GLY A 76 -1.10 1.12 -1.86
N THR A 77 0.07 0.54 -1.64
CA THR A 77 1.14 0.43 -2.64
C THR A 77 0.61 -0.24 -3.89
N HIS A 78 -0.22 -1.27 -3.69
CA HIS A 78 -1.03 -1.89 -4.73
C HIS A 78 -2.53 -1.66 -4.44
N PRO A 79 -3.20 -0.75 -5.15
CA PRO A 79 -4.62 -0.42 -4.93
C PRO A 79 -5.63 -1.56 -4.99
N ARG A 80 -5.29 -2.69 -5.60
CA ARG A 80 -6.12 -3.91 -5.60
C ARG A 80 -6.00 -4.75 -4.33
N GLU A 81 -5.07 -4.40 -3.46
CA GLU A 81 -4.76 -5.08 -2.21
C GLU A 81 -5.42 -4.31 -1.05
N ILE A 82 -6.76 -4.48 -0.94
CA ILE A 82 -7.59 -3.59 -0.11
C ILE A 82 -7.38 -3.76 1.39
N ALA A 83 -6.83 -4.89 1.87
CA ALA A 83 -6.63 -5.09 3.30
C ALA A 83 -5.53 -4.18 3.85
N GLY A 84 -4.40 -4.02 3.15
CA GLY A 84 -3.33 -3.10 3.55
C GLY A 84 -3.79 -1.64 3.57
N HIS A 85 -4.56 -1.23 2.55
CA HIS A 85 -5.21 0.08 2.56
C HIS A 85 -6.16 0.25 3.75
N THR A 86 -7.01 -0.74 4.02
CA THR A 86 -8.00 -0.68 5.10
C THR A 86 -7.34 -0.67 6.47
N ALA A 87 -6.31 -1.47 6.69
CA ALA A 87 -5.52 -1.47 7.93
C ALA A 87 -4.89 -0.10 8.19
N ALA A 88 -4.28 0.49 7.17
CA ALA A 88 -3.71 1.83 7.25
C ALA A 88 -4.78 2.92 7.49
N LEU A 89 -5.99 2.79 6.90
CA LEU A 89 -7.13 3.66 7.24
C LEU A 89 -7.50 3.55 8.72
N MET A 90 -7.58 2.33 9.27
CA MET A 90 -7.92 2.13 10.69
C MET A 90 -6.89 2.76 11.63
N LEU A 91 -5.60 2.70 11.30
CA LEU A 91 -4.57 3.41 12.06
C LEU A 91 -4.77 4.92 12.02
N VAL A 92 -5.01 5.51 10.86
CA VAL A 92 -5.27 6.96 10.72
C VAL A 92 -6.54 7.40 11.46
N GLU A 93 -7.57 6.55 11.47
CA GLU A 93 -8.89 6.89 12.01
C GLU A 93 -9.01 6.64 13.52
N ASN A 94 -8.17 5.78 14.13
CA ASN A 94 -8.33 5.37 15.51
C ASN A 94 -7.08 5.47 16.39
N ALA A 95 -5.88 5.21 15.82
CA ALA A 95 -4.68 5.12 16.64
C ALA A 95 -4.40 6.41 17.42
N LYS A 96 -4.00 6.25 18.67
CA LYS A 96 -3.45 7.31 19.52
C LYS A 96 -2.05 6.89 19.96
N VAL A 97 -1.05 7.66 19.58
CA VAL A 97 0.33 7.48 20.01
C VAL A 97 0.53 8.20 21.35
N LEU A 98 1.20 7.56 22.30
CA LEU A 98 1.54 8.10 23.61
C LEU A 98 3.03 8.47 23.69
N GLU A 99 3.88 7.70 23.01
CA GLU A 99 5.33 7.90 22.92
C GLU A 99 5.78 7.57 21.49
N GLY A 100 6.71 8.36 20.96
CA GLY A 100 7.18 8.22 19.58
C GLY A 100 6.24 8.83 18.54
N ARG A 101 6.32 8.34 17.32
CA ARG A 101 5.55 8.85 16.19
C ARG A 101 5.21 7.72 15.20
N LEU A 102 3.93 7.60 14.87
CA LEU A 102 3.47 6.76 13.78
C LEU A 102 3.21 7.62 12.54
N ILE A 103 3.81 7.24 11.42
CA ILE A 103 3.59 7.82 10.10
C ILE A 103 2.79 6.82 9.28
N VAL A 104 1.71 7.25 8.64
CA VAL A 104 0.84 6.38 7.85
C VAL A 104 0.59 6.97 6.48
N ILE A 105 0.84 6.18 5.44
CA ILE A 105 0.43 6.47 4.06
C ILE A 105 -0.64 5.43 3.69
N PRO A 106 -1.93 5.75 3.82
CA PRO A 106 -2.98 4.74 3.62
C PRO A 106 -3.22 4.39 2.15
N ALA A 107 -2.78 5.23 1.22
CA ALA A 107 -2.96 5.04 -0.22
C ALA A 107 -1.73 5.57 -0.97
N LEU A 108 -0.65 4.80 -0.98
CA LEU A 108 0.61 5.23 -1.58
C LEU A 108 0.49 5.43 -3.10
N ASN A 109 -0.11 4.48 -3.81
CA ASN A 109 -0.32 4.58 -5.26
C ASN A 109 -1.69 5.19 -5.58
N VAL A 110 -1.85 6.49 -5.31
CA VAL A 110 -3.11 7.21 -5.59
C VAL A 110 -3.53 7.10 -7.06
N SER A 111 -2.57 7.16 -7.98
CA SER A 111 -2.81 7.00 -9.41
C SER A 111 -3.47 5.66 -9.77
N GLY A 112 -2.98 4.57 -9.21
CA GLY A 112 -3.50 3.23 -9.46
C GLY A 112 -4.95 3.04 -8.99
N TYR A 113 -5.41 3.80 -7.99
CA TYR A 113 -6.82 3.80 -7.58
C TYR A 113 -7.76 4.38 -8.64
N GLY A 114 -7.24 5.19 -9.57
CA GLY A 114 -7.99 5.72 -10.71
C GLY A 114 -8.27 4.66 -11.79
N ILE A 115 -7.51 3.58 -11.83
CA ILE A 115 -7.61 2.53 -12.84
C ILE A 115 -8.69 1.51 -12.46
N HIS A 116 -9.51 1.15 -13.42
CA HIS A 116 -10.39 -0.01 -13.32
C HIS A 116 -10.00 -1.03 -14.39
N ASP A 117 -9.50 -2.19 -13.95
CA ASP A 117 -9.25 -3.31 -14.85
C ASP A 117 -10.57 -3.96 -15.25
N GLN A 118 -11.08 -3.56 -16.43
CA GLN A 118 -12.32 -4.09 -16.98
C GLN A 118 -12.21 -5.58 -17.39
N SER A 119 -11.01 -6.13 -17.47
CA SER A 119 -10.78 -7.55 -17.74
C SER A 119 -10.97 -8.41 -16.49
N SER A 120 -10.95 -7.81 -15.31
CA SER A 120 -11.27 -8.47 -14.05
C SER A 120 -12.77 -8.38 -13.77
N ASN A 121 -13.38 -9.45 -13.30
CA ASN A 121 -14.79 -9.46 -12.86
C ASN A 121 -14.96 -8.88 -11.45
N ILE A 122 -14.03 -8.04 -11.00
CA ILE A 122 -14.02 -7.41 -9.67
C ILE A 122 -14.63 -6.02 -9.79
N ALA A 123 -15.56 -5.70 -8.89
CA ALA A 123 -16.15 -4.37 -8.84
C ALA A 123 -15.08 -3.30 -8.51
N ARG A 124 -15.16 -2.15 -9.19
CA ARG A 124 -14.26 -1.02 -8.92
C ARG A 124 -14.37 -0.48 -7.50
N PHE A 125 -15.54 -0.60 -6.88
CA PHE A 125 -15.81 -0.15 -5.52
C PHE A 125 -16.49 -1.24 -4.74
N HIS A 126 -16.02 -1.44 -3.51
CA HIS A 126 -16.59 -2.38 -2.56
C HIS A 126 -17.26 -1.63 -1.43
N ARG A 127 -18.51 -1.97 -1.18
CA ARG A 127 -19.27 -1.41 -0.06
C ARG A 127 -18.87 -2.11 1.23
N VAL A 128 -18.34 -1.35 2.17
CA VAL A 128 -17.96 -1.84 3.49
C VAL A 128 -18.72 -1.11 4.59
N PRO A 129 -19.06 -1.77 5.70
CA PRO A 129 -19.66 -1.11 6.84
C PRO A 129 -18.68 -0.11 7.46
N CYS A 130 -19.20 0.96 8.04
CA CYS A 130 -18.46 1.93 8.84
C CYS A 130 -19.39 2.53 9.91
N ARG A 131 -18.84 3.29 10.87
CA ARG A 131 -19.63 3.90 11.95
C ARG A 131 -20.76 4.80 11.46
N SER A 132 -20.57 5.48 10.35
CA SER A 132 -21.58 6.34 9.72
C SER A 132 -22.53 5.59 8.76
N GLY A 133 -22.49 4.26 8.71
CA GLY A 133 -23.29 3.40 7.85
C GLY A 133 -22.44 2.58 6.88
N HIS A 134 -22.13 3.11 5.71
CA HIS A 134 -21.30 2.41 4.72
C HIS A 134 -20.40 3.41 3.99
N ARG A 135 -19.23 2.93 3.58
CA ARG A 135 -18.34 3.66 2.66
C ARG A 135 -17.92 2.75 1.50
N LEU A 136 -17.41 3.35 0.45
CA LEU A 136 -16.91 2.66 -0.72
C LEU A 136 -15.38 2.61 -0.67
N LEU A 137 -14.83 1.41 -0.61
CA LEU A 137 -13.39 1.19 -0.78
C LEU A 137 -13.10 0.95 -2.26
N PRO A 138 -12.16 1.69 -2.85
CA PRO A 138 -11.78 1.50 -4.24
C PRO A 138 -10.93 0.25 -4.42
N PHE A 139 -11.11 -0.43 -5.55
CA PHE A 139 -10.26 -1.51 -6.02
C PHE A 139 -9.63 -1.06 -7.34
N GLY A 140 -8.33 -0.81 -7.32
CA GLY A 140 -7.59 -0.29 -8.46
C GLY A 140 -6.60 -1.31 -9.06
N ASP A 141 -5.65 -0.80 -9.83
CA ASP A 141 -4.53 -1.60 -10.35
C ASP A 141 -3.29 -1.42 -9.47
N ARG A 142 -2.42 -2.42 -9.42
CA ARG A 142 -1.14 -2.34 -8.70
C ARG A 142 -0.16 -1.34 -9.33
N ARG A 143 -0.40 -0.93 -10.56
CA ARG A 143 0.45 -0.03 -11.32
C ARG A 143 -0.08 1.39 -11.30
N VAL A 144 0.81 2.34 -11.48
CA VAL A 144 0.49 3.74 -11.79
C VAL A 144 -0.23 3.82 -13.14
N ASP A 145 -1.21 4.71 -13.28
CA ASP A 145 -1.92 4.92 -14.55
C ASP A 145 -0.93 5.37 -15.66
N ARG A 146 -1.15 4.88 -16.87
CA ARG A 146 -0.33 5.27 -18.02
C ARG A 146 -0.41 6.77 -18.33
N SER A 147 -1.52 7.42 -17.99
CA SER A 147 -1.66 8.87 -18.16
C SER A 147 -0.78 9.68 -17.22
N ASP A 148 -0.37 9.08 -16.09
CA ASP A 148 0.50 9.70 -15.10
C ASP A 148 1.99 9.38 -15.32
N GLN A 149 2.29 8.54 -16.30
CA GLN A 149 3.64 8.18 -16.70
C GLN A 149 3.71 8.01 -18.24
N SER A 150 4.88 8.06 -18.80
CA SER A 150 5.14 7.75 -20.21
C SER A 150 4.80 6.31 -20.57
N ALA A 151 4.76 5.99 -21.88
CA ALA A 151 4.53 4.63 -22.37
C ALA A 151 5.49 3.61 -21.71
N ASP A 152 4.96 2.40 -21.48
CA ASP A 152 5.76 1.30 -20.94
C ASP A 152 6.93 0.98 -21.86
N PRO A 153 8.15 0.78 -21.33
CA PRO A 153 9.25 0.24 -22.11
C PRO A 153 8.94 -1.19 -22.55
N GLN A 154 9.55 -1.64 -23.61
CA GLN A 154 9.39 -3.04 -24.05
C GLN A 154 9.84 -4.03 -22.96
N GLN A 155 10.89 -3.68 -22.24
CA GLN A 155 11.40 -4.41 -21.07
C GLN A 155 11.76 -3.43 -19.98
N TYR A 156 11.53 -3.81 -18.72
CA TYR A 156 11.94 -3.02 -17.57
C TYR A 156 13.00 -3.77 -16.77
N ARG A 157 14.05 -3.05 -16.40
CA ARG A 157 15.04 -3.46 -15.43
C ARG A 157 15.13 -2.41 -14.33
N HIS A 158 15.42 -2.85 -13.15
CA HIS A 158 15.74 -1.94 -12.06
C HIS A 158 16.92 -1.01 -12.42
N GLN A 159 16.99 0.16 -11.84
CA GLN A 159 18.06 1.14 -12.09
C GLN A 159 19.48 0.61 -11.86
N SER A 160 19.64 -0.42 -11.03
CA SER A 160 20.91 -1.15 -10.85
C SER A 160 21.25 -2.10 -12.02
N GLY A 161 20.39 -2.23 -13.02
CA GLY A 161 20.50 -3.21 -14.10
C GLY A 161 20.00 -4.62 -13.72
N ALA A 162 19.63 -4.84 -12.46
CA ALA A 162 19.18 -6.14 -11.96
C ALA A 162 17.78 -6.52 -12.46
N VAL A 163 17.47 -7.81 -12.33
CA VAL A 163 16.14 -8.38 -12.63
C VAL A 163 15.14 -7.95 -11.56
N ILE A 164 13.91 -7.69 -11.97
CA ILE A 164 12.79 -7.43 -11.07
C ILE A 164 11.96 -8.69 -10.85
N LEU A 165 11.21 -8.73 -9.74
CA LEU A 165 10.21 -9.77 -9.49
C LEU A 165 9.00 -9.55 -10.40
N GLY A 166 8.58 -10.60 -11.11
CA GLY A 166 7.40 -10.58 -11.99
C GLY A 166 7.42 -11.69 -13.02
N SER A 167 6.33 -11.84 -13.78
CA SER A 167 6.25 -12.82 -14.86
C SER A 167 7.34 -12.54 -15.89
N LYS A 168 8.22 -13.50 -16.10
CA LYS A 168 9.36 -13.45 -17.04
C LYS A 168 10.45 -12.41 -16.69
N GLY A 169 10.41 -11.75 -15.52
CA GLY A 169 11.47 -10.89 -15.00
C GLY A 169 11.73 -9.58 -15.76
N HIS A 170 11.00 -9.30 -16.83
CA HIS A 170 11.26 -8.15 -17.72
C HIS A 170 10.00 -7.51 -18.29
N ASP A 171 8.82 -7.71 -17.69
CA ASP A 171 7.59 -7.05 -18.15
C ASP A 171 7.75 -5.53 -18.06
N GLY A 172 7.68 -4.85 -19.22
CA GLY A 172 7.81 -3.40 -19.31
C GLY A 172 6.78 -2.62 -18.48
N ALA A 173 5.60 -3.20 -18.27
CA ALA A 173 4.55 -2.60 -17.45
C ALA A 173 4.93 -2.49 -15.95
N GLU A 174 5.90 -3.27 -15.48
CA GLU A 174 6.42 -3.16 -14.11
C GLU A 174 7.22 -1.87 -13.85
N ALA A 175 7.59 -1.13 -14.90
CA ALA A 175 8.11 0.24 -14.75
C ALA A 175 7.13 1.18 -14.03
N ARG A 176 5.84 0.85 -14.03
CA ARG A 176 4.78 1.59 -13.34
C ARG A 176 4.37 0.99 -11.98
N ASN A 177 5.09 0.00 -11.48
CA ASN A 177 4.86 -0.59 -10.17
C ASN A 177 5.81 0.03 -9.15
N ILE A 178 5.29 0.78 -8.16
CA ILE A 178 6.12 1.45 -7.15
C ILE A 178 7.01 0.41 -6.43
N ASN A 179 6.46 -0.77 -6.10
CA ASN A 179 7.20 -1.87 -5.46
C ASN A 179 8.10 -2.65 -6.45
N ARG A 180 8.60 -2.00 -7.50
CA ARG A 180 9.67 -2.43 -8.41
C ARG A 180 10.66 -1.31 -8.67
N ASN A 181 10.42 -0.14 -8.08
CA ASN A 181 11.14 1.09 -8.37
C ASN A 181 11.90 1.66 -7.17
N TYR A 182 11.85 1.05 -5.98
CA TYR A 182 12.68 1.47 -4.85
C TYR A 182 14.18 1.24 -5.14
N PRO A 183 15.11 2.06 -4.61
CA PRO A 183 14.91 3.21 -3.74
C PRO A 183 14.43 4.48 -4.48
N GLY A 184 14.18 4.40 -5.78
CA GLY A 184 13.72 5.51 -6.61
C GLY A 184 14.85 6.37 -7.15
N LEU A 185 14.47 7.34 -8.00
CA LEU A 185 15.37 8.34 -8.59
C LEU A 185 14.70 9.72 -8.56
N PRO A 186 15.41 10.80 -8.15
CA PRO A 186 14.81 12.13 -8.03
C PRO A 186 14.42 12.73 -9.39
N ASP A 187 15.12 12.37 -10.45
CA ASP A 187 14.91 12.80 -11.83
C ASP A 187 14.42 11.66 -12.74
N GLY A 188 13.98 10.57 -12.15
CA GLY A 188 13.47 9.40 -12.85
C GLY A 188 12.03 9.55 -13.35
N THR A 189 11.44 8.41 -13.73
CA THR A 189 10.01 8.37 -14.08
C THR A 189 9.15 8.77 -12.87
N PRO A 190 7.89 9.23 -13.08
CA PRO A 190 7.00 9.56 -11.96
C PRO A 190 6.89 8.46 -10.90
N THR A 191 6.87 7.17 -11.32
CA THR A 191 6.88 6.03 -10.39
C THR A 191 8.18 5.95 -9.58
N GLN A 192 9.34 6.19 -10.20
CA GLN A 192 10.63 6.24 -9.50
C GLN A 192 10.71 7.43 -8.56
N GLN A 193 10.14 8.58 -8.93
CA GLN A 193 10.08 9.76 -8.06
C GLN A 193 9.19 9.53 -6.85
N ALA A 194 8.07 8.77 -6.99
CA ALA A 194 7.23 8.40 -5.85
C ALA A 194 7.98 7.50 -4.85
N ALA A 195 8.69 6.48 -5.35
CA ALA A 195 9.54 5.62 -4.51
C ALA A 195 10.65 6.43 -3.83
N TYR A 196 11.31 7.36 -4.56
CA TYR A 196 12.32 8.26 -4.03
C TYR A 196 11.76 9.15 -2.90
N ALA A 197 10.55 9.70 -3.06
CA ALA A 197 9.93 10.52 -2.02
C ALA A 197 9.66 9.75 -0.73
N VAL A 198 9.28 8.47 -0.82
CA VAL A 198 9.15 7.59 0.36
C VAL A 198 10.51 7.40 1.04
N MET A 199 11.58 7.18 0.28
CA MET A 199 12.93 7.05 0.83
C MET A 199 13.39 8.33 1.53
N GLU A 200 13.17 9.50 0.92
CA GLU A 200 13.49 10.79 1.52
C GLU A 200 12.69 11.03 2.82
N MET A 201 11.42 10.62 2.84
CA MET A 201 10.60 10.67 4.04
C MET A 201 11.21 9.81 5.15
N ILE A 202 11.55 8.55 4.87
CA ILE A 202 12.15 7.62 5.83
C ILE A 202 13.44 8.18 6.41
N LEU A 203 14.31 8.72 5.58
CA LEU A 203 15.59 9.31 6.01
C LEU A 203 15.39 10.58 6.82
N LYS A 204 14.55 11.51 6.35
CA LYS A 204 14.32 12.81 6.99
C LYS A 204 13.57 12.70 8.32
N GLU A 205 12.59 11.80 8.39
CA GLU A 205 11.81 11.54 9.58
C GLU A 205 12.51 10.55 10.54
N LYS A 206 13.69 10.03 10.17
CA LYS A 206 14.49 9.07 10.94
C LYS A 206 13.67 7.83 11.33
N VAL A 207 12.96 7.28 10.36
CA VAL A 207 12.13 6.09 10.57
C VAL A 207 13.02 4.89 10.91
N VAL A 208 12.71 4.22 12.00
CA VAL A 208 13.46 3.04 12.48
C VAL A 208 12.84 1.72 12.02
N LEU A 209 11.53 1.69 11.79
CA LEU A 209 10.81 0.51 11.32
C LEU A 209 9.78 0.89 10.25
N ALA A 210 9.76 0.17 9.14
CA ALA A 210 8.81 0.32 8.05
C ALA A 210 8.13 -1.01 7.73
N ILE A 211 6.81 -0.99 7.54
CA ILE A 211 6.06 -2.13 7.00
C ILE A 211 5.25 -1.70 5.79
N ASP A 212 5.37 -2.45 4.69
CA ASP A 212 4.56 -2.32 3.48
C ASP A 212 3.48 -3.42 3.48
N MET A 213 2.22 -3.01 3.57
CA MET A 213 1.08 -3.91 3.75
C MET A 213 0.53 -4.35 2.40
N HIS A 214 0.75 -5.61 2.06
CA HIS A 214 0.43 -6.22 0.79
C HIS A 214 -0.56 -7.39 0.91
N GLU A 215 -1.02 -7.86 -0.24
CA GLU A 215 -1.83 -9.07 -0.37
C GLU A 215 -1.40 -9.86 -1.61
N ALA A 216 -1.46 -11.19 -1.48
CA ALA A 216 -1.20 -12.14 -2.56
C ALA A 216 -2.44 -12.98 -2.86
N ASP A 217 -2.41 -13.77 -3.94
CA ASP A 217 -3.42 -14.78 -4.24
C ASP A 217 -3.57 -15.78 -3.07
N THR A 218 -4.78 -16.35 -2.92
CA THR A 218 -5.09 -17.22 -1.77
C THR A 218 -4.32 -18.54 -1.82
N PRO A 219 -4.01 -19.18 -0.67
CA PRO A 219 -3.27 -20.44 -0.61
C PRO A 219 -4.12 -21.65 -1.04
N SER A 220 -4.71 -21.60 -2.22
CA SER A 220 -5.53 -22.65 -2.80
C SER A 220 -4.97 -23.12 -4.13
N TRP A 221 -5.33 -24.34 -4.54
CA TRP A 221 -4.99 -24.84 -5.87
C TRP A 221 -5.70 -24.02 -6.94
N SER A 222 -4.96 -23.63 -7.96
CA SER A 222 -5.42 -22.84 -9.09
C SER A 222 -4.86 -23.42 -10.39
N TYR A 223 -5.31 -22.89 -11.53
CA TYR A 223 -4.81 -23.28 -12.85
C TYR A 223 -4.18 -22.07 -13.52
N SER A 224 -3.00 -22.28 -14.08
CA SER A 224 -2.35 -21.27 -14.90
C SER A 224 -3.19 -21.00 -16.16
N ARG A 225 -3.55 -19.74 -16.39
CA ARG A 225 -4.22 -19.32 -17.63
C ARG A 225 -3.35 -19.50 -18.88
N GLU A 226 -2.03 -19.43 -18.69
CA GLU A 226 -1.05 -19.55 -19.78
C GLU A 226 -0.82 -21.02 -20.18
N THR A 227 -0.75 -21.92 -19.20
CA THR A 227 -0.38 -23.33 -19.45
C THR A 227 -1.53 -24.31 -19.28
N GLY A 228 -2.65 -23.91 -18.68
CA GLY A 228 -3.76 -24.80 -18.31
C GLY A 228 -3.39 -25.83 -17.22
N GLN A 229 -2.19 -25.76 -16.66
CA GLN A 229 -1.72 -26.70 -15.64
C GLN A 229 -2.10 -26.23 -14.24
N PRO A 230 -2.43 -27.17 -13.32
CA PRO A 230 -2.66 -26.83 -11.93
C PRO A 230 -1.40 -26.28 -11.28
N TYR A 231 -1.52 -25.22 -10.49
CA TYR A 231 -0.48 -24.74 -9.61
C TYR A 231 -1.04 -24.41 -8.24
N HIS A 232 -0.17 -24.46 -7.23
CA HIS A 232 -0.55 -24.04 -5.90
C HIS A 232 -0.52 -22.50 -5.85
N GLY A 233 -1.71 -21.87 -5.74
CA GLY A 233 -1.84 -20.42 -5.55
C GLY A 233 -1.30 -19.99 -4.19
N GLY A 234 -1.12 -18.66 -4.00
CA GLY A 234 -0.83 -18.07 -2.71
C GLY A 234 0.51 -18.46 -2.09
N ARG A 235 1.54 -18.66 -2.90
CA ARG A 235 2.89 -18.93 -2.36
C ARG A 235 3.34 -17.83 -1.39
N LEU A 236 2.96 -16.58 -1.64
CA LEU A 236 3.30 -15.43 -0.81
C LEU A 236 2.24 -15.14 0.26
N ALA A 237 1.01 -15.66 0.14
CA ALA A 237 -0.02 -15.44 1.15
C ALA A 237 0.43 -15.93 2.54
N TYR A 238 0.11 -15.12 3.56
CA TYR A 238 0.56 -15.32 4.94
C TYR A 238 2.07 -15.21 5.15
N MET A 239 2.79 -14.50 4.27
CA MET A 239 4.24 -14.41 4.35
C MET A 239 4.70 -13.04 4.82
N LEU A 240 5.54 -13.03 5.85
CA LEU A 240 6.36 -11.88 6.21
C LEU A 240 7.70 -11.98 5.50
N VAL A 241 8.05 -10.95 4.75
CA VAL A 241 9.36 -10.81 4.10
C VAL A 241 10.08 -9.61 4.73
N CYS A 242 11.38 -9.73 4.98
CA CYS A 242 12.16 -8.63 5.55
C CYS A 242 13.44 -8.34 4.77
N ASN A 243 14.05 -7.18 5.04
CA ASN A 243 15.44 -6.94 4.66
C ASN A 243 16.36 -7.94 5.39
N PRO A 244 17.40 -8.48 4.75
CA PRO A 244 18.28 -9.47 5.36
C PRO A 244 19.35 -8.84 6.29
N LYS A 245 19.00 -7.82 7.06
CA LYS A 245 19.76 -7.36 8.23
C LYS A 245 19.47 -8.30 9.41
N ASP A 246 20.49 -8.61 10.19
CA ASP A 246 20.37 -9.56 11.31
C ASP A 246 19.20 -9.21 12.23
N GLU A 247 19.09 -7.95 12.65
CA GLU A 247 18.02 -7.49 13.53
C GLU A 247 16.63 -7.58 12.89
N ALA A 248 16.48 -7.23 11.61
CA ALA A 248 15.21 -7.38 10.91
C ALA A 248 14.83 -8.86 10.74
N MET A 249 15.83 -9.73 10.56
CA MET A 249 15.62 -11.17 10.49
C MET A 249 15.18 -11.76 11.84
N GLU A 250 15.80 -11.34 12.93
CA GLU A 250 15.44 -11.78 14.29
C GLU A 250 14.03 -11.34 14.66
N LEU A 251 13.73 -10.03 14.55
CA LEU A 251 12.38 -9.50 14.82
C LEU A 251 11.31 -10.17 13.94
N GLY A 252 11.58 -10.32 12.65
CA GLY A 252 10.61 -10.91 11.72
C GLY A 252 10.33 -12.38 12.00
N ALA A 253 11.33 -13.15 12.38
CA ALA A 253 11.18 -14.57 12.72
C ALA A 253 10.36 -14.73 14.02
N GLU A 254 10.64 -13.94 15.05
CA GLU A 254 9.92 -13.94 16.33
C GLU A 254 8.46 -13.49 16.11
N ALA A 255 8.23 -12.37 15.41
CA ALA A 255 6.90 -11.86 15.13
C ALA A 255 6.00 -12.90 14.41
N VAL A 256 6.56 -13.65 13.47
CA VAL A 256 5.81 -14.70 12.77
C VAL A 256 5.39 -15.82 13.71
N VAL A 257 6.26 -16.24 14.63
CA VAL A 257 5.94 -17.28 15.62
C VAL A 257 4.84 -16.79 16.56
N ASP A 258 5.01 -15.62 17.17
CA ASP A 258 4.11 -15.07 18.17
C ASP A 258 2.71 -14.76 17.60
N VAL A 259 2.68 -14.17 16.39
CA VAL A 259 1.39 -13.92 15.71
C VAL A 259 0.73 -15.23 15.30
N SER A 260 1.48 -16.21 14.76
CA SER A 260 0.93 -17.53 14.39
C SER A 260 0.26 -18.21 15.56
N ASP A 261 0.92 -18.23 16.72
CA ASP A 261 0.38 -18.85 17.94
C ASP A 261 -0.86 -18.11 18.45
N ARG A 262 -0.84 -16.77 18.41
CA ARG A 262 -1.94 -15.92 18.88
C ARG A 262 -3.20 -16.03 18.04
N VAL A 263 -3.04 -16.06 16.70
CA VAL A 263 -4.19 -16.08 15.77
C VAL A 263 -4.60 -17.49 15.34
N GLY A 264 -3.79 -18.50 15.62
CA GLY A 264 -4.02 -19.89 15.23
C GLY A 264 -3.88 -20.13 13.71
N ILE A 265 -2.99 -19.38 13.04
CA ILE A 265 -2.73 -19.47 11.60
C ILE A 265 -1.24 -19.68 11.38
N ASP A 266 -0.89 -20.62 10.53
CA ASP A 266 0.48 -20.91 10.17
C ASP A 266 1.00 -19.83 9.20
N LEU A 267 1.66 -18.81 9.73
CA LEU A 267 2.30 -17.76 8.96
C LEU A 267 3.67 -18.22 8.47
N LYS A 268 4.10 -17.62 7.38
CA LYS A 268 5.38 -17.93 6.73
C LYS A 268 6.36 -16.77 6.89
N TYR A 269 7.62 -17.08 6.93
CA TYR A 269 8.70 -16.12 7.05
C TYR A 269 9.77 -16.37 5.98
N GLU A 270 10.21 -15.30 5.31
CA GLU A 270 11.30 -15.37 4.32
C GLU A 270 12.15 -14.07 4.37
N PRO A 271 13.41 -14.14 4.82
CA PRO A 271 14.35 -13.05 4.57
C PRO A 271 14.62 -12.90 3.08
N SER A 272 14.70 -11.68 2.59
CA SER A 272 14.97 -11.44 1.17
C SER A 272 16.32 -11.98 0.74
N ASN A 273 16.36 -12.75 -0.33
CA ASN A 273 17.60 -13.34 -0.87
C ASN A 273 18.36 -12.39 -1.82
N LYS A 274 17.91 -11.15 -1.98
CA LYS A 274 18.49 -10.12 -2.88
C LYS A 274 18.52 -10.50 -4.37
N GLN A 275 17.82 -11.54 -4.78
CA GLN A 275 17.73 -11.96 -6.18
C GLN A 275 17.02 -10.91 -7.05
N PHE A 276 15.99 -10.29 -6.49
CA PHE A 276 15.19 -9.27 -7.16
C PHE A 276 15.40 -7.91 -6.49
N ARG A 277 15.46 -6.87 -7.30
CA ARG A 277 15.63 -5.49 -6.84
C ARG A 277 14.36 -4.65 -7.03
N GLY A 278 14.32 -3.48 -6.42
CA GLY A 278 13.22 -2.52 -6.51
C GLY A 278 12.08 -2.78 -5.53
N LEU A 279 12.22 -3.73 -4.61
CA LEU A 279 11.22 -4.10 -3.60
C LEU A 279 11.37 -3.22 -2.36
N SER A 280 10.25 -2.72 -1.82
CA SER A 280 10.23 -1.80 -0.66
C SER A 280 11.01 -2.35 0.52
N HIS A 281 10.69 -3.58 0.97
CA HIS A 281 11.35 -4.21 2.13
C HIS A 281 12.87 -4.39 1.94
N LEU A 282 13.33 -4.59 0.71
CA LEU A 282 14.76 -4.76 0.44
C LEU A 282 15.48 -3.42 0.36
N GLU A 283 14.98 -2.53 -0.50
CA GLU A 283 15.70 -1.28 -0.81
C GLU A 283 15.64 -0.27 0.35
N ILE A 284 14.54 -0.22 1.11
CA ILE A 284 14.43 0.65 2.29
C ILE A 284 15.50 0.26 3.31
N GLY A 285 15.62 -1.03 3.60
CA GLY A 285 16.63 -1.51 4.53
C GLY A 285 18.06 -1.36 3.99
N ASP A 286 18.31 -1.62 2.70
CA ASP A 286 19.66 -1.48 2.12
C ASP A 286 20.12 -0.01 2.05
N ALA A 287 19.21 0.95 1.83
CA ALA A 287 19.52 2.37 1.65
C ALA A 287 19.34 3.23 2.92
N SER A 288 18.95 2.66 4.04
CA SER A 288 18.72 3.38 5.32
C SER A 288 19.01 2.49 6.53
N PRO A 289 19.11 3.04 7.74
CA PRO A 289 19.15 2.24 8.99
C PRO A 289 17.85 1.51 9.31
N CYS A 290 16.75 1.85 8.64
CA CYS A 290 15.40 1.35 8.92
C CYS A 290 15.32 -0.18 8.82
N LEU A 291 14.65 -0.82 9.79
CA LEU A 291 14.22 -2.22 9.71
C LEU A 291 12.99 -2.28 8.83
N SER A 292 13.03 -3.01 7.73
CA SER A 292 11.98 -2.95 6.72
C SER A 292 11.37 -4.31 6.41
N PHE A 293 10.04 -4.33 6.41
CA PHE A 293 9.20 -5.50 6.30
C PHE A 293 8.15 -5.32 5.20
N LEU A 294 7.66 -6.44 4.68
CA LEU A 294 6.51 -6.53 3.80
C LEU A 294 5.68 -7.73 4.23
N PHE A 295 4.39 -7.54 4.47
CA PHE A 295 3.52 -8.62 4.87
C PHE A 295 2.39 -8.85 3.86
N GLU A 296 2.25 -10.08 3.42
CA GLU A 296 1.30 -10.52 2.41
C GLU A 296 0.15 -11.29 3.05
N THR A 297 -1.07 -10.77 2.99
CA THR A 297 -2.27 -11.52 3.38
C THR A 297 -3.01 -12.11 2.17
N PRO A 298 -3.84 -13.15 2.32
CA PRO A 298 -4.52 -13.79 1.18
C PRO A 298 -5.65 -12.92 0.62
N ASN A 299 -5.66 -12.64 -0.68
CA ASN A 299 -6.69 -11.84 -1.35
C ASN A 299 -7.44 -12.63 -2.42
N PRO A 300 -8.72 -12.96 -2.20
CA PRO A 300 -9.55 -13.64 -3.20
C PRO A 300 -9.60 -12.91 -4.56
N GLY A 301 -9.45 -11.59 -4.54
CA GLY A 301 -9.44 -10.75 -5.76
C GLY A 301 -8.23 -10.95 -6.65
N GLN A 302 -7.18 -11.60 -6.18
CA GLN A 302 -6.01 -11.94 -6.98
C GLN A 302 -6.07 -13.35 -7.57
N ASP A 303 -7.04 -14.17 -7.18
CA ASP A 303 -7.21 -15.53 -7.67
C ASP A 303 -7.69 -15.52 -9.13
N SER A 304 -6.79 -15.80 -10.05
CA SER A 304 -7.09 -15.78 -11.49
C SER A 304 -8.12 -16.82 -11.95
N TRP A 305 -8.43 -17.79 -11.12
CA TRP A 305 -9.38 -18.88 -11.37
C TRP A 305 -10.80 -18.58 -10.87
N ARG A 306 -10.98 -17.57 -10.03
CA ARG A 306 -12.31 -17.16 -9.56
C ARG A 306 -13.00 -16.29 -10.61
N GLU A 307 -14.24 -16.60 -10.95
CA GLU A 307 -15.03 -15.83 -11.92
C GLU A 307 -15.54 -14.50 -11.34
N ALA A 308 -15.95 -14.50 -10.08
CA ALA A 308 -16.47 -13.32 -9.39
C ALA A 308 -16.05 -13.35 -7.90
N PRO A 309 -14.80 -13.02 -7.59
CA PRO A 309 -14.31 -13.07 -6.22
C PRO A 309 -14.94 -11.98 -5.36
N ASP A 310 -15.40 -12.36 -4.16
CA ASP A 310 -15.81 -11.42 -3.12
C ASP A 310 -14.59 -11.04 -2.28
N VAL A 311 -14.17 -9.79 -2.41
CA VAL A 311 -12.99 -9.29 -1.68
C VAL A 311 -13.34 -8.70 -0.31
N VAL A 312 -14.60 -8.75 0.12
CA VAL A 312 -15.05 -8.22 1.41
C VAL A 312 -15.55 -9.32 2.32
N THR A 313 -16.48 -10.17 1.83
CA THR A 313 -17.20 -11.17 2.65
C THR A 313 -16.88 -12.61 2.27
N ASP A 314 -15.76 -12.85 1.57
CA ASP A 314 -15.29 -14.22 1.27
C ASP A 314 -15.31 -15.08 2.53
N VAL A 315 -15.82 -16.33 2.40
CA VAL A 315 -16.04 -17.22 3.55
C VAL A 315 -14.74 -17.61 4.26
N ARG A 316 -13.65 -17.77 3.50
CA ARG A 316 -12.34 -18.18 4.07
C ARG A 316 -11.44 -17.01 4.37
N TYR A 317 -11.51 -15.96 3.55
CA TYR A 317 -10.60 -14.82 3.59
C TYR A 317 -11.38 -13.50 3.63
N PRO A 318 -12.31 -13.32 4.60
CA PRO A 318 -13.05 -12.06 4.71
C PRO A 318 -12.10 -10.88 4.99
N LEU A 319 -12.54 -9.68 4.67
CA LEU A 319 -11.70 -8.49 4.80
C LEU A 319 -11.24 -8.24 6.25
N ASN A 320 -12.11 -8.50 7.25
CA ASN A 320 -11.75 -8.36 8.67
C ASN A 320 -10.62 -9.31 9.09
N HIS A 321 -10.58 -10.55 8.58
CA HIS A 321 -9.48 -11.49 8.79
C HIS A 321 -8.15 -10.93 8.26
N ARG A 322 -8.15 -10.45 7.03
CA ARG A 322 -6.94 -9.97 6.36
C ARG A 322 -6.42 -8.67 6.97
N VAL A 323 -7.32 -7.74 7.28
CA VAL A 323 -6.99 -6.48 7.99
C VAL A 323 -6.49 -6.76 9.39
N GLY A 324 -7.14 -7.70 10.11
CA GLY A 324 -6.71 -8.11 11.45
C GLY A 324 -5.28 -8.63 11.46
N LEU A 325 -4.93 -9.48 10.50
CA LEU A 325 -3.56 -9.98 10.37
C LEU A 325 -2.54 -8.88 10.08
N GLN A 326 -2.87 -7.91 9.22
CA GLN A 326 -1.98 -6.77 8.94
C GLN A 326 -1.69 -5.94 10.20
N LEU A 327 -2.73 -5.65 10.98
CA LEU A 327 -2.57 -4.88 12.21
C LEU A 327 -1.85 -5.67 13.30
N GLU A 328 -2.18 -6.95 13.46
CA GLU A 328 -1.54 -7.83 14.44
C GLU A 328 -0.03 -7.95 14.18
N MET A 329 0.37 -8.19 12.92
CA MET A 329 1.77 -8.27 12.54
C MET A 329 2.51 -6.94 12.78
N PHE A 330 1.89 -5.81 12.44
CA PHE A 330 2.49 -4.51 12.70
C PHE A 330 2.67 -4.24 14.20
N CYS A 331 1.65 -4.50 15.01
CA CYS A 331 1.73 -4.31 16.46
C CYS A 331 2.79 -5.19 17.09
N GLU A 332 2.89 -6.46 16.67
CA GLU A 332 3.93 -7.37 17.16
C GLU A 332 5.34 -6.89 16.85
N LEU A 333 5.59 -6.46 15.60
CA LEU A 333 6.88 -5.88 15.22
C LEU A 333 7.24 -4.64 16.08
N VAL A 334 6.24 -3.81 16.42
CA VAL A 334 6.41 -2.66 17.31
C VAL A 334 6.76 -3.11 18.72
N ASP A 335 6.05 -4.11 19.26
CA ASP A 335 6.26 -4.60 20.62
C ASP A 335 7.65 -5.25 20.78
N LEU A 336 8.08 -6.06 19.81
CA LEU A 336 9.42 -6.67 19.79
C LEU A 336 10.53 -5.61 19.63
N TYR A 337 10.33 -4.59 18.78
CA TYR A 337 11.25 -3.45 18.69
C TYR A 337 11.36 -2.75 20.04
N ASN A 338 10.26 -2.46 20.70
CA ASN A 338 10.24 -1.79 21.99
C ASN A 338 10.94 -2.59 23.11
N GLN A 339 10.95 -3.93 23.03
CA GLN A 339 11.64 -4.78 24.00
C GLN A 339 13.17 -4.69 23.88
N SER A 340 13.68 -4.42 22.69
CA SER A 340 15.12 -4.41 22.39
C SER A 340 15.74 -3.01 22.32
N HIS A 341 14.93 -1.94 22.30
CA HIS A 341 15.37 -0.54 22.14
C HIS A 341 14.92 0.34 23.29
N THR A 342 15.55 1.53 23.41
CA THR A 342 15.24 2.53 24.45
C THR A 342 14.31 3.64 23.95
N ASP A 343 14.20 3.82 22.66
CA ASP A 343 13.24 4.70 21.99
C ASP A 343 12.06 3.86 21.54
N HIS A 344 10.88 4.18 22.01
CA HIS A 344 9.70 3.36 21.84
C HIS A 344 8.66 4.03 20.96
N LEU A 345 7.84 3.22 20.29
CA LEU A 345 6.52 3.61 19.78
C LEU A 345 5.44 2.97 20.66
N VAL A 346 4.73 3.77 21.45
CA VAL A 346 3.64 3.28 22.30
C VAL A 346 2.31 3.79 21.77
N MET A 347 1.44 2.85 21.40
CA MET A 347 0.14 3.14 20.78
C MET A 347 -1.01 2.54 21.57
N LYS A 348 -2.22 3.07 21.35
CA LYS A 348 -3.48 2.50 21.79
C LYS A 348 -4.59 2.78 20.78
N HIS A 349 -5.75 2.14 20.97
CA HIS A 349 -6.90 2.21 20.06
C HIS A 349 -6.63 1.62 18.68
N VAL A 350 -5.73 0.64 18.58
CA VAL A 350 -5.56 -0.23 17.43
C VAL A 350 -6.26 -1.56 17.77
N PRO A 351 -7.23 -2.02 16.98
CA PRO A 351 -7.89 -3.30 17.26
C PRO A 351 -6.94 -4.46 16.98
N ASP A 352 -6.94 -5.45 17.85
CA ASP A 352 -6.28 -6.73 17.63
C ASP A 352 -7.08 -7.63 16.67
N TYR A 353 -6.47 -8.72 16.25
CA TYR A 353 -7.09 -9.68 15.33
C TYR A 353 -8.42 -10.23 15.88
N LYS A 354 -8.45 -10.64 17.14
CA LYS A 354 -9.65 -11.20 17.78
C LYS A 354 -10.80 -10.20 17.79
N THR A 355 -10.53 -8.96 18.19
CA THR A 355 -11.52 -7.87 18.18
C THR A 355 -12.11 -7.65 16.80
N LEU A 356 -11.28 -7.65 15.74
CA LEU A 356 -11.78 -7.48 14.37
C LEU A 356 -12.59 -8.67 13.87
N MET A 357 -12.26 -9.90 14.29
CA MET A 357 -13.05 -11.08 13.95
C MET A 357 -14.41 -11.09 14.66
N GLU A 358 -14.49 -10.60 15.90
CA GLU A 358 -15.74 -10.52 16.69
C GLU A 358 -16.59 -9.32 16.28
N ASP A 359 -16.01 -8.15 16.13
CA ASP A 359 -16.69 -6.88 15.92
C ASP A 359 -16.90 -6.51 14.44
N GLY A 360 -16.05 -7.04 13.57
CA GLY A 360 -15.95 -6.63 12.17
C GLY A 360 -15.32 -5.26 11.99
N ILE A 361 -14.92 -4.96 10.74
CA ILE A 361 -14.25 -3.70 10.40
C ILE A 361 -15.12 -2.46 10.57
N GLY A 362 -16.45 -2.62 10.53
CA GLY A 362 -17.39 -1.50 10.54
C GLY A 362 -17.36 -0.66 11.82
N LYS A 363 -16.98 -1.24 12.96
CA LYS A 363 -16.81 -0.52 14.22
C LYS A 363 -15.54 0.32 14.29
N TRP A 364 -14.61 0.08 13.36
CA TRP A 364 -13.26 0.67 13.35
C TRP A 364 -13.00 1.59 12.15
N LEU A 365 -13.98 1.76 11.26
CA LEU A 365 -13.96 2.74 10.17
C LEU A 365 -14.94 3.87 10.43
N ASN A 366 -14.53 5.14 10.24
CA ASN A 366 -15.36 6.34 10.43
C ASN A 366 -16.37 6.57 9.30
#